data_9a90aaf7f57ef8af54a0778978f09e86
#
_entry.id   9a90aaf7f57ef8af54a0778978f09e86
#
_cell.length_a   1.000
_cell.length_b   1.000
_cell.length_c   1.000
_cell.angle_alpha   90.00
_cell.angle_beta   90.00
_cell.angle_gamma   90.00
#
_symmetry.space_group_name_H-M   'P 1'
#
loop_
_entity.id
_entity.type
_entity.pdbx_description
1 polymer ?
#
loop_
_entity_poly.entity_id
_entity_poly.type
_entity_poly.pdbx_seq_one_letter_code
_entity_poly.pdbx_strand_id
1 'polypeptide(L)'
;MIELVRRILAVFERHGLWDEGVELIGSWCFYLYQRHLGVKAYPFRTQDIDFLLPYPYRGHAKVDLIDELKRLGFRHDFRPDGSIYLWNAELRIEFLIPERGRGRDKAVEIKPLAVKAMPLRFVDMLLQYPTSVTEGGITVSLPDPAAFCLHKLLVANRRRRAESRQKDIEQALHVAPIVNESTLKRIYQELPKTWQRTLMQTLEKTVQSTVLLRQETQDLLDTLQRLT
;
A
#
# COMPACT_ATOMS: atom_id res chain seq x y z
N MET A 1 0.64 -7.93 -16.76
CA MET A 1 0.46 -8.47 -15.39
C MET A 1 0.63 -9.97 -15.43
N ILE A 2 1.21 -10.59 -14.38
CA ILE A 2 1.33 -12.03 -14.26
C ILE A 2 -0.09 -12.62 -14.16
N GLU A 3 -0.38 -13.69 -14.92
CA GLU A 3 -1.73 -14.29 -14.97
C GLU A 3 -2.24 -14.71 -13.58
N LEU A 4 -1.35 -15.23 -12.74
CA LEU A 4 -1.72 -15.61 -11.36
C LEU A 4 -2.22 -14.41 -10.55
N VAL A 5 -1.56 -13.25 -10.67
CA VAL A 5 -2.01 -12.02 -9.97
C VAL A 5 -3.38 -11.59 -10.47
N ARG A 6 -3.61 -11.64 -11.79
CA ARG A 6 -4.94 -11.33 -12.35
C ARG A 6 -6.02 -12.24 -11.78
N ARG A 7 -5.75 -13.53 -11.63
CA ARG A 7 -6.69 -14.49 -11.02
C ARG A 7 -6.95 -14.20 -9.54
N ILE A 8 -5.94 -13.75 -8.80
CA ILE A 8 -6.11 -13.32 -7.40
C ILE A 8 -7.04 -12.09 -7.36
N LEU A 9 -6.76 -11.06 -8.16
CA LEU A 9 -7.60 -9.84 -8.18
C LEU A 9 -9.04 -10.15 -8.60
N ALA A 10 -9.25 -11.11 -9.50
CA ALA A 10 -10.57 -11.57 -9.91
C ALA A 10 -11.37 -12.26 -8.79
N VAL A 11 -10.70 -12.85 -7.79
CA VAL A 11 -11.38 -13.34 -6.58
C VAL A 11 -12.01 -12.19 -5.82
N PHE A 12 -11.26 -11.11 -5.60
CA PHE A 12 -11.75 -9.93 -4.87
C PHE A 12 -12.89 -9.24 -5.63
N GLU A 13 -12.78 -9.11 -6.96
CA GLU A 13 -13.83 -8.55 -7.81
C GLU A 13 -15.12 -9.37 -7.74
N ARG A 14 -15.02 -10.68 -7.90
CA ARG A 14 -16.18 -11.59 -7.88
C ARG A 14 -16.97 -11.53 -6.57
N HIS A 15 -16.31 -11.23 -5.46
CA HIS A 15 -16.92 -11.10 -4.16
C HIS A 15 -17.26 -9.65 -3.76
N GLY A 16 -17.09 -8.69 -4.68
CA GLY A 16 -17.41 -7.27 -4.45
C GLY A 16 -16.52 -6.58 -3.42
N LEU A 17 -15.35 -7.13 -3.11
CA LEU A 17 -14.52 -6.65 -2.00
C LEU A 17 -13.92 -5.28 -2.27
N TRP A 18 -13.71 -4.91 -3.53
CA TRP A 18 -13.23 -3.58 -3.90
C TRP A 18 -14.24 -2.49 -3.53
N ASP A 19 -15.53 -2.75 -3.75
CA ASP A 19 -16.63 -1.82 -3.39
C ASP A 19 -16.81 -1.73 -1.86
N GLU A 20 -16.32 -2.70 -1.11
CA GLU A 20 -16.35 -2.73 0.35
C GLU A 20 -15.10 -2.12 1.00
N GLY A 21 -14.29 -1.43 0.22
CA GLY A 21 -13.14 -0.66 0.68
C GLY A 21 -11.87 -1.48 0.91
N VAL A 22 -11.78 -2.69 0.37
CA VAL A 22 -10.51 -3.42 0.30
C VAL A 22 -9.63 -2.78 -0.76
N GLU A 23 -8.34 -2.60 -0.49
CA GLU A 23 -7.39 -2.01 -1.43
C GLU A 23 -6.19 -2.92 -1.68
N LEU A 24 -5.72 -2.94 -2.91
CA LEU A 24 -4.40 -3.48 -3.24
C LEU A 24 -3.36 -2.39 -2.93
N ILE A 25 -2.42 -2.69 -2.05
CA ILE A 25 -1.37 -1.75 -1.66
C ILE A 25 0.04 -2.28 -1.99
N GLY A 26 1.05 -1.61 -1.49
CA GLY A 26 2.43 -2.09 -1.63
C GLY A 26 2.99 -1.97 -3.05
N SER A 27 3.86 -2.88 -3.42
CA SER A 27 4.58 -2.80 -4.70
C SER A 27 3.69 -3.13 -5.91
N TRP A 28 2.62 -3.93 -5.75
CA TRP A 28 1.69 -4.20 -6.84
C TRP A 28 0.81 -3.01 -7.17
N CYS A 29 0.45 -2.20 -6.17
CA CYS A 29 -0.18 -0.91 -6.38
C CYS A 29 0.71 0.01 -7.25
N PHE A 30 2.00 0.12 -6.90
CA PHE A 30 2.98 0.87 -7.69
C PHE A 30 3.10 0.37 -9.14
N TYR A 31 3.08 -0.95 -9.35
CA TYR A 31 3.06 -1.54 -10.70
C TYR A 31 1.84 -1.08 -11.52
N LEU A 32 0.66 -1.03 -10.90
CA LEU A 32 -0.55 -0.57 -11.58
C LEU A 32 -0.50 0.94 -11.88
N TYR A 33 0.12 1.75 -11.03
CA TYR A 33 0.38 3.16 -11.35
C TYR A 33 1.28 3.34 -12.58
N GLN A 34 2.29 2.50 -12.73
CA GLN A 34 3.13 2.54 -13.92
C GLN A 34 2.35 2.20 -15.20
N ARG A 35 1.40 1.28 -15.11
CA ARG A 35 0.62 0.85 -16.26
C ARG A 35 -0.50 1.81 -16.65
N HIS A 36 -1.11 2.47 -15.67
CA HIS A 36 -2.38 3.17 -15.90
C HIS A 36 -2.33 4.66 -15.60
N LEU A 37 -1.41 5.12 -14.77
CA LEU A 37 -1.39 6.51 -14.29
C LEU A 37 -0.17 7.30 -14.78
N GLY A 38 0.65 6.74 -15.66
CA GLY A 38 1.78 7.46 -16.26
C GLY A 38 3.04 7.55 -15.41
N VAL A 39 3.15 6.77 -14.34
CA VAL A 39 4.41 6.64 -13.60
C VAL A 39 5.47 6.05 -14.50
N LYS A 40 6.66 6.69 -14.55
CA LYS A 40 7.79 6.22 -15.37
C LYS A 40 8.18 4.78 -15.00
N ALA A 41 8.62 4.02 -16.02
CA ALA A 41 9.06 2.64 -15.84
C ALA A 41 10.21 2.56 -14.81
N TYR A 42 10.05 1.71 -13.83
CA TYR A 42 11.00 1.41 -12.79
C TYR A 42 11.05 -0.09 -12.56
N PRO A 43 12.21 -0.71 -12.35
CA PRO A 43 12.30 -2.15 -12.16
C PRO A 43 11.40 -2.64 -11.05
N PHE A 44 10.50 -3.57 -11.40
CA PHE A 44 9.54 -4.12 -10.47
C PHE A 44 9.94 -5.55 -10.09
N ARG A 45 10.24 -5.74 -8.81
CA ARG A 45 10.47 -7.08 -8.24
C ARG A 45 9.80 -7.17 -6.89
N THR A 46 8.79 -8.01 -6.79
CA THR A 46 8.16 -8.36 -5.53
C THR A 46 7.50 -9.73 -5.64
N GLN A 47 7.57 -10.47 -4.55
CA GLN A 47 6.80 -11.70 -4.36
C GLN A 47 5.58 -11.45 -3.45
N ASP A 48 5.56 -10.32 -2.74
CA ASP A 48 4.51 -10.01 -1.79
C ASP A 48 3.38 -9.24 -2.47
N ILE A 49 2.14 -9.68 -2.24
CA ILE A 49 0.90 -9.00 -2.61
C ILE A 49 0.20 -8.63 -1.31
N ASP A 50 0.00 -7.35 -1.09
CA ASP A 50 -0.54 -6.81 0.15
C ASP A 50 -1.96 -6.30 -0.08
N PHE A 51 -2.93 -6.81 0.68
CA PHE A 51 -4.30 -6.33 0.71
C PHE A 51 -4.58 -5.60 2.01
N LEU A 52 -5.03 -4.36 1.91
CA LEU A 52 -5.46 -3.55 3.03
C LEU A 52 -6.96 -3.67 3.20
N LEU A 53 -7.37 -4.11 4.37
CA LEU A 53 -8.77 -4.26 4.74
C LEU A 53 -9.21 -3.11 5.64
N PRO A 54 -10.41 -2.55 5.47
CA PRO A 54 -10.95 -1.59 6.42
C PRO A 54 -11.13 -2.24 7.81
N TYR A 55 -10.88 -1.47 8.87
CA TYR A 55 -11.06 -1.97 10.22
C TYR A 55 -11.77 -0.94 11.13
N PRO A 56 -12.89 -1.31 11.77
CA PRO A 56 -13.60 -2.58 11.65
C PRO A 56 -14.15 -2.82 10.23
N TYR A 57 -14.10 -4.07 9.78
CA TYR A 57 -14.73 -4.44 8.52
C TYR A 57 -16.25 -4.43 8.69
N ARG A 58 -16.94 -3.69 7.82
CA ARG A 58 -18.39 -3.53 7.84
C ARG A 58 -19.06 -3.91 6.51
N GLY A 59 -18.32 -4.59 5.65
CA GLY A 59 -18.84 -5.08 4.37
C GLY A 59 -19.87 -6.20 4.56
N HIS A 60 -20.60 -6.47 3.51
CA HIS A 60 -21.64 -7.49 3.46
C HIS A 60 -21.11 -8.86 2.99
N ALA A 61 -19.96 -8.86 2.32
CA ALA A 61 -19.35 -10.09 1.81
C ALA A 61 -19.00 -11.03 2.96
N LYS A 62 -19.38 -12.31 2.75
CA LYS A 62 -19.02 -13.43 3.61
C LYS A 62 -18.33 -14.46 2.74
N VAL A 63 -17.02 -14.50 2.78
CA VAL A 63 -16.21 -15.37 1.93
C VAL A 63 -15.02 -15.94 2.71
N ASP A 64 -14.77 -17.21 2.55
CA ASP A 64 -13.51 -17.81 3.00
C ASP A 64 -12.43 -17.52 1.94
N LEU A 65 -11.72 -16.36 2.11
CA LEU A 65 -10.65 -15.96 1.22
C LEU A 65 -9.48 -16.96 1.21
N ILE A 66 -9.28 -17.66 2.32
CA ILE A 66 -8.23 -18.68 2.39
C ILE A 66 -8.58 -19.85 1.47
N ASP A 67 -9.83 -20.30 1.51
CA ASP A 67 -10.28 -21.40 0.65
C ASP A 67 -10.29 -21.00 -0.84
N GLU A 68 -10.77 -19.79 -1.17
CA GLU A 68 -10.72 -19.26 -2.53
C GLU A 68 -9.29 -19.19 -3.08
N LEU A 69 -8.34 -18.72 -2.28
CA LEU A 69 -6.95 -18.62 -2.69
C LEU A 69 -6.24 -19.98 -2.74
N LYS A 70 -6.63 -20.93 -1.90
CA LYS A 70 -6.17 -22.33 -2.02
C LYS A 70 -6.53 -22.96 -3.34
N ARG A 71 -7.70 -22.67 -3.90
CA ARG A 71 -8.11 -23.12 -5.24
C ARG A 71 -7.22 -22.58 -6.37
N LEU A 72 -6.49 -21.47 -6.07
CA LEU A 72 -5.45 -20.93 -6.97
C LEU A 72 -4.05 -21.52 -6.73
N GLY A 73 -3.93 -22.54 -5.87
CA GLY A 73 -2.67 -23.23 -5.58
C GLY A 73 -1.86 -22.62 -4.43
N PHE A 74 -2.48 -21.76 -3.61
CA PHE A 74 -1.81 -21.25 -2.41
C PHE A 74 -1.95 -22.21 -1.24
N ARG A 75 -0.92 -22.21 -0.37
CA ARG A 75 -0.94 -22.76 0.97
C ARG A 75 -1.00 -21.61 1.96
N HIS A 76 -1.41 -21.86 3.19
CA HIS A 76 -1.40 -20.84 4.23
C HIS A 76 -0.54 -21.29 5.41
N ASP A 77 -0.01 -20.30 6.12
CA ASP A 77 0.75 -20.48 7.34
C ASP A 77 0.55 -19.28 8.28
N PHE A 78 1.03 -19.38 9.51
CA PHE A 78 0.90 -18.34 10.52
C PHE A 78 2.26 -17.77 10.88
N ARG A 79 2.31 -16.46 11.08
CA ARG A 79 3.45 -15.77 11.68
C ARG A 79 3.41 -15.87 13.20
N PRO A 80 4.54 -15.59 13.89
CA PRO A 80 4.58 -15.58 15.36
C PRO A 80 3.58 -14.61 16.00
N ASP A 81 3.18 -13.54 15.33
CA ASP A 81 2.16 -12.58 15.76
C ASP A 81 0.72 -13.09 15.58
N GLY A 82 0.56 -14.26 14.98
CA GLY A 82 -0.72 -14.90 14.69
C GLY A 82 -1.37 -14.45 13.39
N SER A 83 -0.76 -13.55 12.62
CA SER A 83 -1.26 -13.18 11.28
C SER A 83 -1.11 -14.35 10.32
N ILE A 84 -2.07 -14.46 9.40
CA ILE A 84 -2.04 -15.45 8.33
C ILE A 84 -1.40 -14.84 7.09
N TYR A 85 -0.62 -15.64 6.40
CA TYR A 85 -0.19 -15.36 5.04
C TYR A 85 -0.42 -16.57 4.15
N LEU A 86 -0.68 -16.34 2.88
CA LEU A 86 -0.76 -17.41 1.89
C LEU A 86 0.46 -17.34 0.99
N TRP A 87 0.92 -18.48 0.53
CA TRP A 87 2.12 -18.54 -0.29
C TRP A 87 2.09 -19.71 -1.27
N ASN A 88 2.81 -19.56 -2.36
CA ASN A 88 3.21 -20.62 -3.28
C ASN A 88 4.66 -20.39 -3.73
N ALA A 89 5.12 -21.09 -4.78
CA ALA A 89 6.48 -20.93 -5.29
C ALA A 89 6.79 -19.53 -5.85
N GLU A 90 5.76 -18.76 -6.25
CA GLU A 90 5.93 -17.49 -6.94
C GLU A 90 5.60 -16.28 -6.07
N LEU A 91 4.55 -16.38 -5.25
CA LEU A 91 3.92 -15.24 -4.58
C LEU A 91 3.58 -15.53 -3.13
N ARG A 92 3.52 -14.46 -2.35
CA ARG A 92 2.99 -14.42 -0.98
C ARG A 92 1.89 -13.39 -0.89
N ILE A 93 0.78 -13.73 -0.24
CA ILE A 93 -0.36 -12.83 -0.02
C ILE A 93 -0.45 -12.53 1.46
N GLU A 94 -0.58 -11.25 1.80
CA GLU A 94 -0.71 -10.75 3.17
C GLU A 94 -1.95 -9.87 3.31
N PHE A 95 -2.58 -9.96 4.49
CA PHE A 95 -3.74 -9.13 4.84
C PHE A 95 -3.35 -8.16 5.94
N LEU A 96 -3.63 -6.89 5.72
CA LEU A 96 -3.25 -5.78 6.57
C LEU A 96 -4.47 -4.99 6.99
N ILE A 97 -4.42 -4.38 8.17
CA ILE A 97 -5.45 -3.47 8.68
C ILE A 97 -4.80 -2.24 9.33
N PRO A 98 -5.51 -1.12 9.46
CA PRO A 98 -5.05 0.01 10.26
C PRO A 98 -4.82 -0.37 11.72
N GLU A 99 -3.65 -0.01 12.24
CA GLU A 99 -3.34 -0.10 13.67
C GLU A 99 -4.16 0.95 14.44
N ARG A 100 -4.87 0.53 15.47
CA ARG A 100 -5.66 1.41 16.34
C ARG A 100 -5.17 1.40 17.78
N GLY A 101 -5.17 2.57 18.40
CA GLY A 101 -4.79 2.74 19.80
C GLY A 101 -3.27 2.69 20.04
N ARG A 102 -2.85 2.08 21.17
CA ARG A 102 -1.43 2.04 21.60
C ARG A 102 -0.56 1.02 20.84
N GLY A 103 -1.05 0.49 19.75
CA GLY A 103 -0.40 -0.58 19.00
C GLY A 103 -0.84 -1.97 19.49
N ARG A 104 -1.14 -2.84 18.55
CA ARG A 104 -1.37 -4.27 18.80
C ARG A 104 -0.35 -5.05 17.99
N ASP A 105 0.53 -5.74 18.68
CA ASP A 105 1.50 -6.64 18.02
C ASP A 105 0.87 -7.99 17.64
N LYS A 106 -0.46 -8.10 17.77
CA LYS A 106 -1.19 -9.35 17.47
C LYS A 106 -2.13 -9.15 16.31
N ALA A 107 -2.20 -10.16 15.47
CA ALA A 107 -3.15 -10.25 14.38
C ALA A 107 -4.61 -10.15 14.85
N VAL A 108 -5.44 -9.60 14.00
CA VAL A 108 -6.88 -9.43 14.23
C VAL A 108 -7.65 -10.30 13.25
N GLU A 109 -8.60 -11.06 13.78
CA GLU A 109 -9.48 -11.88 12.96
C GLU A 109 -10.57 -11.03 12.29
N ILE A 110 -10.68 -11.16 10.98
CA ILE A 110 -11.76 -10.60 10.16
C ILE A 110 -12.70 -11.74 9.77
N LYS A 111 -13.59 -12.07 10.70
CA LYS A 111 -14.47 -13.25 10.60
C LYS A 111 -15.23 -13.38 9.28
N PRO A 112 -15.85 -12.28 8.72
CA PRO A 112 -16.57 -12.40 7.46
C PRO A 112 -15.71 -12.84 6.27
N LEU A 113 -14.39 -12.59 6.33
CA LEU A 113 -13.46 -12.91 5.26
C LEU A 113 -12.57 -14.13 5.60
N ALA A 114 -12.76 -14.74 6.78
CA ALA A 114 -12.00 -15.88 7.30
C ALA A 114 -10.47 -15.66 7.31
N VAL A 115 -9.99 -14.41 7.51
CA VAL A 115 -8.56 -14.08 7.54
C VAL A 115 -8.13 -13.50 8.89
N LYS A 116 -6.85 -13.60 9.20
CA LYS A 116 -6.19 -12.91 10.33
C LYS A 116 -5.21 -11.90 9.78
N ALA A 117 -5.56 -10.62 9.90
CA ALA A 117 -4.83 -9.50 9.33
C ALA A 117 -3.85 -8.89 10.35
N MET A 118 -2.70 -8.40 9.85
CA MET A 118 -1.68 -7.71 10.61
C MET A 118 -2.03 -6.22 10.76
N PRO A 119 -2.07 -5.66 11.98
CA PRO A 119 -2.17 -4.22 12.15
C PRO A 119 -0.90 -3.51 11.70
N LEU A 120 -1.03 -2.46 10.88
CA LEU A 120 0.08 -1.61 10.47
C LEU A 120 -0.23 -0.14 10.69
N ARG A 121 0.82 0.60 11.05
CA ARG A 121 0.77 2.06 11.18
C ARG A 121 0.75 2.74 9.81
N PHE A 122 0.16 3.92 9.80
CA PHE A 122 0.09 4.83 8.65
C PHE A 122 -0.80 4.36 7.49
N VAL A 123 -1.28 3.11 7.48
CA VAL A 123 -2.09 2.59 6.37
C VAL A 123 -3.53 3.12 6.38
N ASP A 124 -3.99 3.69 7.50
CA ASP A 124 -5.32 4.31 7.61
C ASP A 124 -5.50 5.45 6.59
N MET A 125 -4.43 6.22 6.34
CA MET A 125 -4.43 7.27 5.34
C MET A 125 -4.63 6.75 3.90
N LEU A 126 -4.30 5.51 3.60
CA LEU A 126 -4.51 4.91 2.29
C LEU A 126 -6.00 4.71 2.04
N LEU A 127 -6.71 4.11 3.00
CA LEU A 127 -8.16 3.86 2.92
C LEU A 127 -9.03 5.13 2.88
N GLN A 128 -8.51 6.26 3.32
CA GLN A 128 -9.24 7.53 3.31
C GLN A 128 -9.28 8.18 1.92
N TYR A 129 -8.36 7.80 1.04
CA TYR A 129 -8.21 8.38 -0.29
C TYR A 129 -8.07 7.27 -1.33
N PRO A 130 -9.16 6.55 -1.63
CA PRO A 130 -9.14 5.50 -2.65
C PRO A 130 -9.13 6.08 -4.06
N THR A 131 -8.54 5.34 -4.97
CA THR A 131 -8.69 5.47 -6.41
C THR A 131 -8.90 4.09 -7.02
N SER A 132 -9.12 4.00 -8.32
CA SER A 132 -9.25 2.71 -8.98
C SER A 132 -8.63 2.73 -10.36
N VAL A 133 -8.22 1.55 -10.83
CA VAL A 133 -7.78 1.33 -12.21
C VAL A 133 -8.42 0.06 -12.75
N THR A 134 -8.64 0.00 -14.06
CA THR A 134 -9.14 -1.23 -14.70
C THR A 134 -7.99 -1.97 -15.38
N GLU A 135 -7.69 -3.16 -14.92
CA GLU A 135 -6.64 -4.04 -15.47
C GLU A 135 -7.26 -5.36 -15.91
N GLY A 136 -7.23 -5.62 -17.22
CA GLY A 136 -7.78 -6.86 -17.79
C GLY A 136 -9.26 -7.10 -17.50
N GLY A 137 -10.07 -6.03 -17.45
CA GLY A 137 -11.51 -6.09 -17.18
C GLY A 137 -11.88 -6.16 -15.69
N ILE A 138 -10.90 -6.08 -14.79
CA ILE A 138 -11.11 -6.06 -13.33
C ILE A 138 -10.86 -4.63 -12.84
N THR A 139 -11.81 -4.06 -12.10
CA THR A 139 -11.64 -2.75 -11.45
C THR A 139 -11.03 -2.94 -10.06
N VAL A 140 -9.76 -2.56 -9.93
CA VAL A 140 -8.99 -2.75 -8.69
C VAL A 140 -8.96 -1.45 -7.90
N SER A 141 -9.33 -1.51 -6.63
CA SER A 141 -9.21 -0.37 -5.71
C SER A 141 -7.77 -0.24 -5.21
N LEU A 142 -7.26 0.97 -5.23
CA LEU A 142 -5.89 1.36 -4.87
C LEU A 142 -5.94 2.64 -4.02
N PRO A 143 -4.91 2.96 -3.25
CA PRO A 143 -4.75 4.30 -2.70
C PRO A 143 -4.60 5.36 -3.81
N ASP A 144 -4.98 6.60 -3.50
CA ASP A 144 -4.60 7.75 -4.34
C ASP A 144 -3.06 7.90 -4.40
N PRO A 145 -2.47 8.26 -5.56
CA PRO A 145 -1.03 8.48 -5.68
C PRO A 145 -0.41 9.39 -4.63
N ALA A 146 -1.12 10.44 -4.19
CA ALA A 146 -0.63 11.32 -3.13
C ALA A 146 -0.58 10.61 -1.77
N ALA A 147 -1.61 9.85 -1.42
CA ALA A 147 -1.63 9.05 -0.20
C ALA A 147 -0.52 7.99 -0.21
N PHE A 148 -0.35 7.29 -1.34
CA PHE A 148 0.72 6.31 -1.52
C PHE A 148 2.11 6.96 -1.36
N CYS A 149 2.36 8.09 -2.00
CA CYS A 149 3.63 8.82 -1.93
C CYS A 149 3.99 9.19 -0.49
N LEU A 150 3.09 9.86 0.23
CA LEU A 150 3.30 10.25 1.62
C LEU A 150 3.46 9.04 2.55
N HIS A 151 2.64 7.99 2.36
CA HIS A 151 2.74 6.76 3.13
C HIS A 151 4.11 6.09 2.97
N LYS A 152 4.62 5.97 1.74
CA LYS A 152 5.91 5.36 1.45
C LYS A 152 7.06 6.10 2.14
N LEU A 153 7.05 7.43 2.13
CA LEU A 153 8.04 8.24 2.84
C LEU A 153 7.97 8.06 4.37
N LEU A 154 6.77 7.97 4.95
CA LEU A 154 6.60 7.69 6.38
C LEU A 154 7.13 6.31 6.77
N VAL A 155 6.80 5.29 5.98
CA VAL A 155 7.22 3.91 6.23
C VAL A 155 8.73 3.76 6.05
N ALA A 156 9.33 4.40 5.04
CA ALA A 156 10.77 4.37 4.78
C ALA A 156 11.58 4.72 6.03
N ASN A 157 11.13 5.74 6.80
CA ASN A 157 11.80 6.16 8.03
C ASN A 157 11.81 5.10 9.14
N ARG A 158 10.92 4.10 9.07
CA ARG A 158 10.82 2.99 10.04
C ARG A 158 11.52 1.70 9.58
N ARG A 159 11.92 1.64 8.32
CA ARG A 159 12.59 0.44 7.78
C ARG A 159 13.96 0.23 8.42
N ARG A 160 14.18 -0.96 8.98
CA ARG A 160 15.49 -1.36 9.54
C ARG A 160 16.51 -1.66 8.45
N ARG A 161 16.07 -2.29 7.34
CA ARG A 161 16.94 -2.63 6.20
C ARG A 161 17.05 -1.44 5.25
N ALA A 162 18.29 -1.07 4.91
CA ALA A 162 18.58 0.06 4.01
C ALA A 162 17.92 -0.13 2.64
N GLU A 163 17.98 -1.33 2.07
CA GLU A 163 17.38 -1.67 0.77
C GLU A 163 15.87 -1.46 0.76
N SER A 164 15.17 -1.89 1.84
CA SER A 164 13.72 -1.69 1.94
C SER A 164 13.37 -0.22 2.10
N ARG A 165 14.20 0.55 2.83
CA ARG A 165 14.06 2.00 2.96
C ARG A 165 14.23 2.68 1.61
N GLN A 166 15.29 2.35 0.89
CA GLN A 166 15.59 2.91 -0.41
C GLN A 166 14.46 2.62 -1.41
N LYS A 167 14.00 1.37 -1.47
CA LYS A 167 12.87 0.98 -2.32
C LYS A 167 11.61 1.81 -2.04
N ASP A 168 11.25 2.01 -0.75
CA ASP A 168 10.06 2.80 -0.40
C ASP A 168 10.21 4.27 -0.81
N ILE A 169 11.40 4.88 -0.63
CA ILE A 169 11.71 6.24 -1.09
C ILE A 169 11.62 6.34 -2.60
N GLU A 170 12.26 5.44 -3.34
CA GLU A 170 12.24 5.44 -4.80
C GLU A 170 10.83 5.31 -5.36
N GLN A 171 10.01 4.41 -4.80
CA GLN A 171 8.61 4.29 -5.21
C GLN A 171 7.82 5.57 -4.97
N ALA A 172 8.04 6.25 -3.83
CA ALA A 172 7.40 7.53 -3.55
C ALA A 172 7.80 8.60 -4.57
N LEU A 173 9.10 8.73 -4.85
CA LEU A 173 9.63 9.75 -5.74
C LEU A 173 9.27 9.52 -7.22
N HIS A 174 9.16 8.26 -7.65
CA HIS A 174 8.64 7.94 -8.99
C HIS A 174 7.15 8.24 -9.16
N VAL A 175 6.38 8.19 -8.08
CA VAL A 175 4.95 8.55 -8.08
C VAL A 175 4.75 10.05 -7.95
N ALA A 176 5.63 10.77 -7.27
CA ALA A 176 5.50 12.21 -7.00
C ALA A 176 5.14 13.07 -8.25
N PRO A 177 5.71 12.85 -9.46
CA PRO A 177 5.39 13.67 -10.63
C PRO A 177 3.95 13.57 -11.14
N ILE A 178 3.22 12.49 -10.79
CA ILE A 178 1.82 12.31 -11.22
C ILE A 178 0.81 12.69 -10.12
N VAL A 179 1.31 13.12 -8.96
CA VAL A 179 0.47 13.47 -7.81
C VAL A 179 -0.31 14.75 -8.09
N ASN A 180 -1.60 14.73 -7.81
CA ASN A 180 -2.41 15.94 -7.83
C ASN A 180 -2.06 16.82 -6.62
N GLU A 181 -1.60 18.05 -6.87
CA GLU A 181 -1.11 18.96 -5.81
C GLU A 181 -2.22 19.32 -4.80
N SER A 182 -3.45 19.50 -5.24
CA SER A 182 -4.57 19.82 -4.35
C SER A 182 -4.90 18.65 -3.41
N THR A 183 -4.84 17.42 -3.90
CA THR A 183 -5.01 16.20 -3.09
C THR A 183 -3.84 16.03 -2.12
N LEU A 184 -2.60 16.22 -2.59
CA LEU A 184 -1.41 16.17 -1.75
C LEU A 184 -1.50 17.17 -0.59
N LYS A 185 -1.88 18.42 -0.90
CA LYS A 185 -2.08 19.47 0.09
C LYS A 185 -3.09 19.06 1.16
N ARG A 186 -4.27 18.61 0.73
CA ARG A 186 -5.33 18.18 1.64
C ARG A 186 -4.85 17.08 2.57
N ILE A 187 -4.29 16.00 2.01
CA ILE A 187 -3.79 14.88 2.80
C ILE A 187 -2.70 15.35 3.77
N TYR A 188 -1.70 16.11 3.30
CA TYR A 188 -0.60 16.59 4.12
C TYR A 188 -1.07 17.44 5.30
N GLN A 189 -2.04 18.34 5.09
CA GLN A 189 -2.59 19.21 6.12
C GLN A 189 -3.39 18.44 7.18
N GLU A 190 -4.02 17.33 6.80
CA GLU A 190 -4.77 16.46 7.73
C GLU A 190 -3.85 15.54 8.55
N LEU A 191 -2.59 15.37 8.15
CA LEU A 191 -1.65 14.54 8.91
C LEU A 191 -1.29 15.15 10.26
N PRO A 192 -1.06 14.31 11.28
CA PRO A 192 -0.49 14.76 12.54
C PRO A 192 0.83 15.53 12.35
N LYS A 193 1.06 16.58 13.11
CA LYS A 193 2.29 17.40 13.00
C LYS A 193 3.59 16.60 13.14
N THR A 194 3.56 15.52 13.91
CA THR A 194 4.71 14.59 14.03
C THR A 194 4.99 13.87 12.72
N TRP A 195 3.96 13.51 11.94
CA TRP A 195 4.13 12.86 10.65
C TRP A 195 4.60 13.85 9.60
N GLN A 196 4.05 15.07 9.59
CA GLN A 196 4.51 16.15 8.70
C GLN A 196 6.02 16.40 8.92
N ARG A 197 6.48 16.52 10.18
CA ARG A 197 7.92 16.66 10.49
C ARG A 197 8.74 15.46 10.01
N THR A 198 8.23 14.25 10.17
CA THR A 198 8.90 13.03 9.71
C THR A 198 9.05 13.04 8.20
N LEU A 199 8.04 13.45 7.45
CA LEU A 199 8.09 13.58 5.98
C LEU A 199 9.16 14.58 5.56
N MET A 200 9.17 15.77 6.16
CA MET A 200 10.17 16.82 5.86
C MET A 200 11.59 16.29 6.11
N GLN A 201 11.86 15.72 7.29
CA GLN A 201 13.17 15.16 7.63
C GLN A 201 13.59 14.02 6.68
N THR A 202 12.63 13.20 6.22
CA THR A 202 12.92 12.11 5.27
C THR A 202 13.36 12.70 3.94
N LEU A 203 12.65 13.70 3.41
CA LEU A 203 13.00 14.35 2.15
C LEU A 203 14.31 15.11 2.24
N GLU A 204 14.54 15.91 3.29
CA GLU A 204 15.81 16.64 3.51
C GLU A 204 17.04 15.71 3.50
N LYS A 205 16.94 14.57 4.20
CA LYS A 205 17.99 13.55 4.19
C LYS A 205 18.15 12.91 2.81
N THR A 206 17.05 12.70 2.09
CA THR A 206 17.09 12.09 0.77
C THR A 206 17.74 13.02 -0.26
N VAL A 207 17.45 14.32 -0.25
CA VAL A 207 18.14 15.31 -1.12
C VAL A 207 19.64 15.25 -0.97
N GLN A 208 20.13 15.06 0.26
CA GLN A 208 21.57 14.99 0.55
C GLN A 208 22.23 13.69 0.09
N SER A 209 21.49 12.58 0.08
CA SER A 209 22.01 11.23 -0.15
C SER A 209 21.75 10.67 -1.55
N THR A 210 20.75 11.18 -2.29
CA THR A 210 20.30 10.61 -3.56
C THR A 210 20.73 11.48 -4.73
N VAL A 211 21.44 10.88 -5.70
CA VAL A 211 21.85 11.58 -6.92
C VAL A 211 20.80 11.47 -8.03
N LEU A 212 20.28 10.25 -8.24
CA LEU A 212 19.40 9.93 -9.39
C LEU A 212 18.01 10.57 -9.32
N LEU A 213 17.45 10.78 -8.13
CA LEU A 213 16.10 11.34 -7.92
C LEU A 213 16.14 12.65 -7.13
N ARG A 214 17.26 13.38 -7.25
CA ARG A 214 17.46 14.62 -6.50
C ARG A 214 16.43 15.69 -6.89
N GLN A 215 16.15 15.82 -8.17
CA GLN A 215 15.19 16.83 -8.65
C GLN A 215 13.78 16.52 -8.14
N GLU A 216 13.30 15.30 -8.32
CA GLU A 216 11.99 14.86 -7.85
C GLU A 216 11.86 15.02 -6.32
N THR A 217 12.96 14.76 -5.60
CA THR A 217 13.00 14.94 -4.14
C THR A 217 12.90 16.41 -3.77
N GLN A 218 13.66 17.28 -4.46
CA GLN A 218 13.63 18.72 -4.20
C GLN A 218 12.27 19.32 -4.53
N ASP A 219 11.69 18.98 -5.68
CA ASP A 219 10.37 19.45 -6.09
C ASP A 219 9.28 19.09 -5.09
N LEU A 220 9.31 17.86 -4.57
CA LEU A 220 8.36 17.42 -3.56
C LEU A 220 8.61 18.13 -2.22
N LEU A 221 9.87 18.31 -1.82
CA LEU A 221 10.24 19.03 -0.60
C LEU A 221 9.75 20.47 -0.66
N ASP A 222 10.04 21.20 -1.76
CA ASP A 222 9.61 22.58 -1.97
C ASP A 222 8.08 22.70 -1.97
N THR A 223 7.40 21.72 -2.56
CA THR A 223 5.93 21.67 -2.53
C THR A 223 5.41 21.56 -1.11
N LEU A 224 5.91 20.60 -0.31
CA LEU A 224 5.46 20.43 1.07
C LEU A 224 5.84 21.62 1.97
N GLN A 225 6.99 22.28 1.74
CA GLN A 225 7.39 23.49 2.46
C GLN A 225 6.41 24.64 2.24
N ARG A 226 5.92 24.83 1.01
CA ARG A 226 4.89 25.83 0.71
C ARG A 226 3.54 25.56 1.40
N LEU A 227 3.30 24.32 1.85
CA LEU A 227 2.06 23.91 2.51
C LEU A 227 2.11 24.00 4.04
N THR A 228 3.30 24.26 4.61
CA THR A 228 3.54 24.33 6.06
C THR A 228 3.29 25.72 6.59
#